data_3aba4e2b7b7292cda3ca1bd7841e2389
#
_entry.id   3aba4e2b7b7292cda3ca1bd7841e2389
#
_cell.length_a   1.000
_cell.length_b   1.000
_cell.length_c   1.000
_cell.angle_alpha   90.00
_cell.angle_beta   90.00
_cell.angle_gamma   90.00
#
_symmetry.space_group_name_H-M   'P 1'
#
loop_
_entity.id
_entity.type
_entity.pdbx_description
1 polymer ?
#
loop_
_entity_poly.entity_id
_entity_poly.type
_entity_poly.pdbx_seq_one_letter_code
_entity_poly.pdbx_strand_id
1 'polypeptide(L)'
;MKKLLVLVVLAALVIAMAPSALLAQEQVNLVMGSWRVDDVVQMEALIDAFEEQHPNITITFDPTNPPDYNATLQTQFETGTAPDLMYLRSFATGRALYDAGYLADISDLPGLSDAFSDQSLSVWRTEDGVQYGVPFIAVSHGIYYNVDLFNELGIAIPETWEELLAAAQTLKDNGYDAFANASGDPWTIAEIVFMNLAPNFIGGYEGRMAYLNGERCFNDEHAVAAFQAVADLAPYFPEDQQALTYYDSQQIFLMGEAGMWMGGSWDIPFFESEAPDFEWSIFAVPAPEGQEEEYVTFHLDAGMGMNAATEHPEEARLFLEWMTTAEFANLFANLLPGFFPLNQQAPELENPHAAAFIALNEGRGLDVRWAWEGLLAGDPDGYTLMQNNSIAVLNGTMTPQEAADSLQEGLAEWFEPAQTCPAG
;
A
#
# COMPACT_ATOMS: atom_id res chain seq x y z
N MET A 1 58.09 -51.98 27.95
CA MET A 1 57.24 -50.91 28.52
C MET A 1 57.31 -49.57 27.75
N LYS A 2 58.49 -49.02 27.39
CA LYS A 2 58.64 -47.75 26.68
C LYS A 2 58.00 -47.73 25.22
N LYS A 3 58.03 -48.89 24.54
CA LYS A 3 57.44 -48.96 23.15
C LYS A 3 55.91 -49.04 23.13
N LEU A 4 55.27 -49.56 24.20
CA LEU A 4 53.86 -49.67 24.36
C LEU A 4 53.21 -48.27 24.70
N LEU A 5 53.94 -47.45 25.46
CA LEU A 5 53.53 -46.10 25.85
C LEU A 5 53.50 -45.14 24.66
N VAL A 6 54.43 -45.27 23.68
CA VAL A 6 54.50 -44.46 22.48
C VAL A 6 53.34 -44.77 21.53
N LEU A 7 52.94 -46.05 21.46
CA LEU A 7 51.81 -46.46 20.60
C LEU A 7 50.43 -45.95 21.12
N VAL A 8 50.29 -45.92 22.47
CA VAL A 8 49.03 -45.39 23.08
C VAL A 8 48.96 -43.88 22.98
N VAL A 9 50.07 -43.13 23.04
CA VAL A 9 50.11 -41.68 22.88
C VAL A 9 49.83 -41.28 21.39
N LEU A 10 50.37 -42.07 20.43
CA LEU A 10 50.03 -41.81 18.96
C LEU A 10 48.61 -42.16 18.64
N ALA A 11 47.97 -43.17 19.22
CA ALA A 11 46.55 -43.48 19.04
C ALA A 11 45.65 -42.43 19.66
N ALA A 12 46.03 -41.84 20.81
CA ALA A 12 45.29 -40.74 21.45
C ALA A 12 45.39 -39.41 20.64
N LEU A 13 46.52 -39.15 19.95
CA LEU A 13 46.67 -37.96 19.12
C LEU A 13 45.90 -38.05 17.78
N VAL A 14 45.65 -39.24 17.25
CA VAL A 14 44.88 -39.44 16.02
C VAL A 14 43.36 -39.31 16.25
N ILE A 15 42.88 -39.59 17.48
CA ILE A 15 41.48 -39.41 17.85
C ILE A 15 41.13 -37.93 18.09
N ALA A 16 42.11 -37.06 18.40
CA ALA A 16 41.90 -35.62 18.61
C ALA A 16 41.86 -34.80 17.33
N MET A 17 42.07 -35.39 16.16
CA MET A 17 41.97 -34.76 14.83
C MET A 17 40.83 -35.36 13.97
N ALA A 18 39.74 -35.78 14.61
CA ALA A 18 38.50 -35.90 13.83
C ALA A 18 38.12 -34.48 13.39
N PRO A 19 38.08 -34.16 12.09
CA PRO A 19 37.50 -32.91 11.66
C PRO A 19 36.09 -32.93 12.22
N SER A 20 35.72 -31.91 13.00
CA SER A 20 34.33 -31.58 13.18
C SER A 20 33.83 -31.40 11.77
N ALA A 21 33.14 -32.38 11.21
CA ALA A 21 32.31 -32.16 10.03
C ALA A 21 31.28 -31.16 10.51
N LEU A 22 31.55 -29.85 10.27
CA LEU A 22 30.48 -28.91 10.14
C LEU A 22 29.60 -29.57 9.04
N LEU A 23 28.46 -30.07 9.46
CA LEU A 23 27.38 -30.36 8.51
C LEU A 23 27.20 -29.03 7.76
N ALA A 24 27.66 -28.99 6.51
CA ALA A 24 27.33 -27.85 5.65
C ALA A 24 25.83 -27.81 5.66
N GLN A 25 25.27 -26.73 6.21
CA GLN A 25 23.84 -26.49 6.11
C GLN A 25 23.47 -26.47 4.62
N GLU A 26 22.42 -27.16 4.25
CA GLU A 26 21.95 -27.21 2.88
C GLU A 26 21.67 -25.77 2.40
N GLN A 27 22.13 -25.43 1.20
CA GLN A 27 21.83 -24.12 0.62
C GLN A 27 20.39 -24.12 0.13
N VAL A 28 19.61 -23.15 0.61
CA VAL A 28 18.21 -22.97 0.26
C VAL A 28 18.06 -21.65 -0.52
N ASN A 29 17.32 -21.68 -1.61
CA ASN A 29 16.92 -20.50 -2.33
C ASN A 29 15.40 -20.32 -2.21
N LEU A 30 14.96 -19.24 -1.59
CA LEU A 30 13.57 -18.82 -1.52
C LEU A 30 13.27 -17.84 -2.66
N VAL A 31 12.02 -17.80 -3.10
CA VAL A 31 11.52 -16.79 -4.04
C VAL A 31 10.52 -15.91 -3.31
N MET A 32 10.67 -14.60 -3.47
CA MET A 32 9.75 -13.59 -2.91
C MET A 32 9.04 -12.83 -4.02
N GLY A 33 7.72 -13.02 -4.13
CA GLY A 33 6.85 -12.30 -5.07
C GLY A 33 6.37 -10.96 -4.53
N SER A 34 6.31 -9.95 -5.40
CA SER A 34 5.87 -8.60 -5.07
C SER A 34 5.21 -7.93 -6.28
N TRP A 35 4.42 -6.87 -6.02
CA TRP A 35 3.98 -5.95 -7.09
C TRP A 35 4.85 -4.70 -7.22
N ARG A 36 6.01 -4.65 -6.53
CA ARG A 36 6.87 -3.46 -6.49
C ARG A 36 8.08 -3.64 -7.38
N VAL A 37 7.98 -3.16 -8.61
CA VAL A 37 9.07 -3.19 -9.60
C VAL A 37 10.08 -2.06 -9.40
N ASP A 38 9.70 -0.99 -8.69
CA ASP A 38 10.53 0.20 -8.49
C ASP A 38 11.47 0.07 -7.28
N ASP A 39 11.20 -0.88 -6.38
CA ASP A 39 11.89 -1.01 -5.09
C ASP A 39 12.95 -2.14 -5.08
N VAL A 40 13.33 -2.66 -6.24
CA VAL A 40 14.23 -3.84 -6.37
C VAL A 40 15.53 -3.64 -5.59
N VAL A 41 16.20 -2.51 -5.81
CA VAL A 41 17.50 -2.21 -5.17
C VAL A 41 17.38 -2.14 -3.64
N GLN A 42 16.32 -1.53 -3.15
CA GLN A 42 16.06 -1.38 -1.72
C GLN A 42 15.68 -2.72 -1.08
N MET A 43 14.88 -3.53 -1.77
CA MET A 43 14.52 -4.87 -1.29
C MET A 43 15.70 -5.82 -1.32
N GLU A 44 16.57 -5.75 -2.34
CA GLU A 44 17.82 -6.51 -2.37
C GLU A 44 18.71 -6.14 -1.17
N ALA A 45 18.86 -4.85 -0.84
CA ALA A 45 19.62 -4.42 0.31
C ALA A 45 19.03 -4.93 1.66
N LEU A 46 17.70 -5.01 1.76
CA LEU A 46 17.02 -5.59 2.92
C LEU A 46 17.26 -7.10 3.00
N ILE A 47 17.17 -7.81 1.89
CA ILE A 47 17.42 -9.24 1.75
C ILE A 47 18.87 -9.57 2.11
N ASP A 48 19.84 -8.80 1.61
CA ASP A 48 21.26 -8.95 1.92
C ASP A 48 21.52 -8.92 3.43
N ALA A 49 20.84 -8.02 4.17
CA ALA A 49 20.97 -7.94 5.62
C ALA A 49 20.42 -9.20 6.34
N PHE A 50 19.40 -9.85 5.81
CA PHE A 50 18.91 -11.13 6.29
C PHE A 50 19.89 -12.27 5.97
N GLU A 51 20.41 -12.33 4.75
CA GLU A 51 21.33 -13.36 4.26
C GLU A 51 22.68 -13.31 5.00
N GLU A 52 23.14 -12.12 5.42
CA GLU A 52 24.34 -12.00 6.29
C GLU A 52 24.17 -12.77 7.60
N GLN A 53 22.96 -12.84 8.15
CA GLN A 53 22.65 -13.59 9.37
C GLN A 53 22.34 -15.06 9.10
N HIS A 54 21.90 -15.39 7.88
CA HIS A 54 21.49 -16.72 7.44
C HIS A 54 22.24 -17.16 6.17
N PRO A 55 23.57 -17.38 6.20
CA PRO A 55 24.38 -17.55 5.00
C PRO A 55 24.09 -18.82 4.19
N ASN A 56 23.22 -19.68 4.69
CA ASN A 56 22.71 -20.85 3.98
C ASN A 56 21.37 -20.59 3.26
N ILE A 57 20.78 -19.40 3.40
CA ILE A 57 19.53 -19.01 2.75
C ILE A 57 19.85 -17.88 1.78
N THR A 58 19.30 -17.97 0.58
CA THR A 58 19.26 -16.86 -0.38
C THR A 58 17.82 -16.59 -0.75
N ILE A 59 17.47 -15.32 -1.03
CA ILE A 59 16.12 -14.93 -1.41
C ILE A 59 16.18 -14.19 -2.75
N THR A 60 15.49 -14.73 -3.75
CA THR A 60 15.33 -14.07 -5.04
C THR A 60 14.08 -13.20 -4.99
N PHE A 61 14.23 -11.89 -5.11
CA PHE A 61 13.11 -10.97 -5.24
C PHE A 61 12.61 -10.98 -6.69
N ASP A 62 11.35 -11.38 -6.91
CA ASP A 62 10.73 -11.56 -8.23
C ASP A 62 9.44 -10.74 -8.36
N PRO A 63 9.55 -9.43 -8.66
CA PRO A 63 8.38 -8.56 -8.76
C PRO A 63 7.68 -8.67 -10.11
N THR A 64 6.36 -8.49 -10.07
CA THR A 64 5.45 -8.37 -11.23
C THR A 64 4.85 -6.97 -11.25
N ASN A 65 4.56 -6.40 -12.41
CA ASN A 65 3.88 -5.10 -12.52
C ASN A 65 2.58 -5.07 -11.71
N PRO A 66 2.28 -3.96 -11.00
CA PRO A 66 1.14 -3.88 -10.08
C PRO A 66 -0.21 -4.31 -10.67
N PRO A 67 -0.60 -3.94 -11.91
CA PRO A 67 -1.87 -4.35 -12.50
C PRO A 67 -1.97 -5.87 -12.74
N ASP A 68 -0.85 -6.53 -13.01
CA ASP A 68 -0.79 -7.94 -13.40
C ASP A 68 -0.59 -8.88 -12.20
N TYR A 69 -0.13 -8.35 -11.07
CA TYR A 69 0.34 -9.15 -9.95
C TYR A 69 -0.68 -10.15 -9.42
N ASN A 70 -1.91 -9.71 -9.13
CA ASN A 70 -2.92 -10.58 -8.52
C ASN A 70 -3.28 -11.76 -9.46
N ALA A 71 -3.43 -11.51 -10.76
CA ALA A 71 -3.73 -12.54 -11.74
C ALA A 71 -2.54 -13.50 -11.97
N THR A 72 -1.33 -12.95 -11.96
CA THR A 72 -0.08 -13.73 -12.06
C THR A 72 0.06 -14.65 -10.85
N LEU A 73 -0.07 -14.11 -9.64
CA LEU A 73 0.03 -14.88 -8.39
C LEU A 73 -1.01 -16.00 -8.32
N GLN A 74 -2.26 -15.71 -8.69
CA GLN A 74 -3.31 -16.71 -8.78
C GLN A 74 -2.93 -17.85 -9.73
N THR A 75 -2.44 -17.51 -10.93
CA THR A 75 -1.99 -18.49 -11.93
C THR A 75 -0.81 -19.33 -11.41
N GLN A 76 0.13 -18.70 -10.72
CA GLN A 76 1.28 -19.38 -10.12
C GLN A 76 0.84 -20.39 -9.06
N PHE A 77 -0.15 -20.06 -8.21
CA PHE A 77 -0.72 -21.02 -7.26
C PHE A 77 -1.40 -22.20 -7.94
N GLU A 78 -2.22 -21.95 -8.97
CA GLU A 78 -2.92 -22.98 -9.73
C GLU A 78 -1.97 -23.94 -10.46
N THR A 79 -0.80 -23.45 -10.87
CA THR A 79 0.22 -24.24 -11.59
C THR A 79 1.30 -24.81 -10.68
N GLY A 80 1.29 -24.50 -9.38
CA GLY A 80 2.29 -24.97 -8.43
C GLY A 80 3.67 -24.31 -8.61
N THR A 81 3.71 -23.08 -9.11
CA THR A 81 4.93 -22.29 -9.33
C THR A 81 4.95 -21.00 -8.50
N ALA A 82 4.06 -20.88 -7.52
CA ALA A 82 3.97 -19.71 -6.66
C ALA A 82 5.24 -19.55 -5.80
N PRO A 83 5.65 -18.30 -5.50
CA PRO A 83 6.81 -18.02 -4.67
C PRO A 83 6.63 -18.56 -3.24
N ASP A 84 7.74 -18.69 -2.50
CA ASP A 84 7.75 -19.13 -1.09
C ASP A 84 7.19 -18.07 -0.15
N LEU A 85 7.56 -16.82 -0.40
CA LEU A 85 7.09 -15.62 0.28
C LEU A 85 6.43 -14.69 -0.74
N MET A 86 5.37 -14.00 -0.34
CA MET A 86 4.70 -13.07 -1.25
C MET A 86 4.05 -11.91 -0.52
N TYR A 87 4.01 -10.77 -1.20
CA TYR A 87 3.21 -9.65 -0.75
C TYR A 87 1.73 -9.99 -0.86
N LEU A 88 0.99 -9.74 0.19
CA LEU A 88 -0.45 -9.94 0.27
C LEU A 88 -1.17 -8.59 0.25
N ARG A 89 -2.12 -8.44 -0.64
CA ARG A 89 -3.10 -7.35 -0.53
C ARG A 89 -3.87 -7.47 0.78
N SER A 90 -4.30 -6.35 1.31
CA SER A 90 -5.08 -6.29 2.54
C SER A 90 -6.51 -6.81 2.36
N PHE A 91 -7.17 -7.12 3.47
CA PHE A 91 -8.58 -7.49 3.56
C PHE A 91 -8.99 -8.67 2.66
N ALA A 92 -10.10 -8.50 1.89
CA ALA A 92 -10.73 -9.58 1.13
C ALA A 92 -9.81 -10.24 0.09
N THR A 93 -8.92 -9.48 -0.55
CA THR A 93 -8.03 -10.02 -1.58
C THR A 93 -7.00 -11.00 -1.00
N GLY A 94 -6.32 -10.62 0.10
CA GLY A 94 -5.41 -11.53 0.80
C GLY A 94 -6.16 -12.69 1.45
N ARG A 95 -7.35 -12.42 2.00
CA ARG A 95 -8.21 -13.44 2.60
C ARG A 95 -8.63 -14.51 1.59
N ALA A 96 -8.96 -14.15 0.36
CA ALA A 96 -9.34 -15.11 -0.68
C ALA A 96 -8.23 -16.13 -0.98
N LEU A 97 -6.94 -15.72 -0.94
CA LEU A 97 -5.81 -16.64 -1.10
C LEU A 97 -5.71 -17.63 0.07
N TYR A 98 -5.96 -17.17 1.30
CA TYR A 98 -5.98 -18.06 2.47
C TYR A 98 -7.16 -19.05 2.39
N ASP A 99 -8.35 -18.58 2.08
CA ASP A 99 -9.56 -19.43 1.98
C ASP A 99 -9.43 -20.47 0.85
N ALA A 100 -8.66 -20.19 -0.20
CA ALA A 100 -8.29 -21.13 -1.24
C ALA A 100 -7.23 -22.17 -0.80
N GLY A 101 -6.68 -22.04 0.42
CA GLY A 101 -5.68 -22.95 0.97
C GLY A 101 -4.26 -22.72 0.46
N TYR A 102 -3.98 -21.56 -0.12
CA TYR A 102 -2.65 -21.22 -0.67
C TYR A 102 -1.67 -20.68 0.37
N LEU A 103 -2.16 -20.11 1.48
CA LEU A 103 -1.34 -19.48 2.49
C LEU A 103 -1.24 -20.34 3.76
N ALA A 104 -0.06 -20.35 4.36
CA ALA A 104 0.20 -21.06 5.60
C ALA A 104 -0.39 -20.34 6.81
N ASP A 105 -0.80 -21.09 7.82
CA ASP A 105 -1.08 -20.60 9.17
C ASP A 105 0.23 -20.24 9.87
N ILE A 106 0.38 -18.97 10.26
CA ILE A 106 1.53 -18.42 10.96
C ILE A 106 1.15 -17.88 12.34
N SER A 107 0.03 -18.30 12.91
CA SER A 107 -0.48 -17.82 14.21
C SER A 107 0.48 -18.04 15.36
N ASP A 108 1.35 -19.04 15.25
CA ASP A 108 2.38 -19.40 16.24
C ASP A 108 3.73 -18.70 16.01
N LEU A 109 3.81 -17.79 15.02
CA LEU A 109 5.06 -17.07 14.71
C LEU A 109 5.50 -16.21 15.91
N PRO A 110 6.74 -16.36 16.40
CA PRO A 110 7.26 -15.56 17.52
C PRO A 110 7.24 -14.07 17.21
N GLY A 111 6.90 -13.26 18.22
CA GLY A 111 6.99 -11.80 18.14
C GLY A 111 5.80 -11.09 17.49
N LEU A 112 4.85 -11.77 16.87
CA LEU A 112 3.71 -11.13 16.19
C LEU A 112 2.96 -10.12 17.07
N SER A 113 2.48 -10.55 18.24
CA SER A 113 1.70 -9.70 19.14
C SER A 113 2.53 -8.61 19.84
N ASP A 114 3.85 -8.78 19.90
CA ASP A 114 4.74 -7.79 20.50
C ASP A 114 5.15 -6.72 19.49
N ALA A 115 5.23 -7.11 18.21
CA ALA A 115 5.66 -6.23 17.12
C ALA A 115 4.52 -5.45 16.49
N PHE A 116 3.29 -5.99 16.46
CA PHE A 116 2.19 -5.39 15.71
C PHE A 116 0.95 -5.15 16.59
N SER A 117 0.22 -4.07 16.30
CA SER A 117 -1.07 -3.79 16.93
C SER A 117 -2.11 -4.83 16.51
N ASP A 118 -3.13 -5.04 17.36
CA ASP A 118 -4.25 -5.91 17.02
C ASP A 118 -5.00 -5.44 15.76
N GLN A 119 -5.10 -4.13 15.56
CA GLN A 119 -5.66 -3.53 14.35
C GLN A 119 -4.84 -3.92 13.10
N SER A 120 -3.52 -3.85 13.15
CA SER A 120 -2.67 -4.26 12.00
C SER A 120 -2.77 -5.75 11.74
N LEU A 121 -2.75 -6.58 12.80
CA LEU A 121 -2.88 -8.03 12.70
C LEU A 121 -4.23 -8.45 12.11
N SER A 122 -5.32 -7.75 12.45
CA SER A 122 -6.67 -8.11 12.02
C SER A 122 -6.87 -8.10 10.50
N VAL A 123 -6.08 -7.30 9.77
CA VAL A 123 -6.18 -7.18 8.30
C VAL A 123 -5.80 -8.47 7.57
N TRP A 124 -4.87 -9.24 8.14
CA TRP A 124 -4.40 -10.53 7.59
C TRP A 124 -4.69 -11.70 8.54
N ARG A 125 -5.79 -11.60 9.29
CA ARG A 125 -6.28 -12.60 10.23
C ARG A 125 -7.71 -12.99 9.91
N THR A 126 -8.02 -14.26 10.06
CA THR A 126 -9.40 -14.74 9.89
C THR A 126 -10.26 -14.40 11.09
N GLU A 127 -11.59 -14.48 10.97
CA GLU A 127 -12.53 -14.24 12.07
C GLU A 127 -12.36 -15.21 13.24
N ASP A 128 -11.94 -16.45 12.97
CA ASP A 128 -11.64 -17.48 13.98
C ASP A 128 -10.21 -17.39 14.52
N GLY A 129 -9.46 -16.35 14.13
CA GLY A 129 -8.19 -15.95 14.74
C GLY A 129 -6.94 -16.52 14.09
N VAL A 130 -7.02 -17.16 12.92
CA VAL A 130 -5.85 -17.65 12.19
C VAL A 130 -5.13 -16.49 11.51
N GLN A 131 -3.84 -16.32 11.82
CA GLN A 131 -2.98 -15.34 11.16
C GLN A 131 -2.36 -15.96 9.91
N TYR A 132 -2.57 -15.35 8.72
CA TYR A 132 -2.06 -15.84 7.45
C TYR A 132 -1.06 -14.89 6.77
N GLY A 133 -0.81 -13.73 7.36
CA GLY A 133 0.18 -12.77 6.88
C GLY A 133 0.75 -11.94 8.02
N VAL A 134 2.05 -11.62 7.92
CA VAL A 134 2.72 -10.65 8.81
C VAL A 134 2.39 -9.26 8.30
N PRO A 135 1.82 -8.34 9.12
CA PRO A 135 1.64 -6.95 8.72
C PRO A 135 2.97 -6.33 8.27
N PHE A 136 2.99 -5.65 7.13
CA PHE A 136 4.24 -5.21 6.54
C PHE A 136 4.25 -3.71 6.30
N ILE A 137 3.38 -3.21 5.42
CA ILE A 137 3.41 -1.87 4.85
C ILE A 137 2.09 -1.15 5.11
N ALA A 138 2.20 0.10 5.56
CA ALA A 138 1.15 1.10 5.39
C ALA A 138 1.61 2.19 4.42
N VAL A 139 0.65 2.83 3.76
CA VAL A 139 0.86 3.97 2.87
C VAL A 139 -0.10 5.10 3.22
N SER A 140 0.33 6.33 3.01
CA SER A 140 -0.48 7.53 3.17
C SER A 140 -0.74 8.18 1.82
N HIS A 141 -1.82 8.94 1.71
CA HIS A 141 -2.16 9.68 0.51
C HIS A 141 -2.10 11.18 0.79
N GLY A 142 -1.79 11.96 -0.25
CA GLY A 142 -1.71 13.40 -0.15
C GLY A 142 -1.68 14.07 -1.51
N ILE A 143 -1.42 15.36 -1.49
CA ILE A 143 -1.22 16.18 -2.69
C ILE A 143 0.22 16.69 -2.66
N TYR A 144 1.02 16.24 -3.62
CA TYR A 144 2.33 16.82 -3.90
C TYR A 144 2.15 18.17 -4.58
N TYR A 145 2.99 19.14 -4.26
CA TYR A 145 2.94 20.43 -4.89
C TYR A 145 4.34 21.03 -5.11
N ASN A 146 4.45 21.83 -6.15
CA ASN A 146 5.64 22.58 -6.47
C ASN A 146 5.71 23.83 -5.58
N VAL A 147 6.60 23.81 -4.57
CA VAL A 147 6.75 24.86 -3.57
C VAL A 147 7.19 26.18 -4.22
N ASP A 148 8.12 26.11 -5.18
CA ASP A 148 8.64 27.29 -5.85
C ASP A 148 7.55 27.98 -6.68
N LEU A 149 6.73 27.22 -7.40
CA LEU A 149 5.62 27.74 -8.18
C LEU A 149 4.52 28.35 -7.31
N PHE A 150 4.18 27.70 -6.18
CA PHE A 150 3.22 28.23 -5.20
C PHE A 150 3.70 29.57 -4.64
N ASN A 151 4.99 29.66 -4.30
CA ASN A 151 5.61 30.91 -3.82
C ASN A 151 5.62 32.00 -4.91
N GLU A 152 5.96 31.66 -6.15
CA GLU A 152 5.98 32.59 -7.29
C GLU A 152 4.60 33.19 -7.56
N LEU A 153 3.55 32.36 -7.53
CA LEU A 153 2.17 32.77 -7.80
C LEU A 153 1.44 33.30 -6.56
N GLY A 154 2.07 33.24 -5.37
CA GLY A 154 1.48 33.68 -4.12
C GLY A 154 0.33 32.81 -3.65
N ILE A 155 0.35 31.51 -3.97
CA ILE A 155 -0.63 30.53 -3.54
C ILE A 155 -0.24 30.04 -2.13
N ALA A 156 -1.14 30.16 -1.16
CA ALA A 156 -1.00 29.54 0.14
C ALA A 156 -1.38 28.06 0.08
N ILE A 157 -0.89 27.25 1.03
CA ILE A 157 -1.37 25.87 1.18
C ILE A 157 -2.86 25.91 1.49
N PRO A 158 -3.71 25.21 0.69
CA PRO A 158 -5.16 25.21 0.89
C PRO A 158 -5.55 24.54 2.22
N GLU A 159 -6.40 25.20 3.00
CA GLU A 159 -6.96 24.68 4.25
C GLU A 159 -8.41 24.20 4.07
N THR A 160 -9.07 24.54 2.93
CA THR A 160 -10.42 24.10 2.58
C THR A 160 -10.47 23.59 1.15
N TRP A 161 -11.49 22.79 0.83
CA TRP A 161 -11.73 22.30 -0.53
C TRP A 161 -11.88 23.46 -1.53
N GLU A 162 -12.58 24.51 -1.12
CA GLU A 162 -12.81 25.71 -1.93
C GLU A 162 -11.49 26.46 -2.21
N GLU A 163 -10.58 26.51 -1.24
CA GLU A 163 -9.24 27.07 -1.41
C GLU A 163 -8.39 26.22 -2.36
N LEU A 164 -8.52 24.89 -2.32
CA LEU A 164 -7.85 23.98 -3.26
C LEU A 164 -8.30 24.26 -4.70
N LEU A 165 -9.60 24.42 -4.93
CA LEU A 165 -10.13 24.75 -6.24
C LEU A 165 -9.67 26.15 -6.71
N ALA A 166 -9.57 27.12 -5.78
CA ALA A 166 -9.04 28.46 -6.08
C ALA A 166 -7.53 28.43 -6.43
N ALA A 167 -6.75 27.61 -5.75
CA ALA A 167 -5.35 27.36 -6.07
C ALA A 167 -5.21 26.72 -7.46
N ALA A 168 -6.02 25.70 -7.75
CA ALA A 168 -6.07 25.04 -9.06
C ALA A 168 -6.45 26.04 -10.18
N GLN A 169 -7.42 26.92 -9.95
CA GLN A 169 -7.77 27.97 -10.90
C GLN A 169 -6.63 28.98 -11.13
N THR A 170 -5.91 29.35 -10.05
CA THR A 170 -4.77 30.24 -10.16
C THR A 170 -3.65 29.64 -11.00
N LEU A 171 -3.33 28.37 -10.83
CA LEU A 171 -2.36 27.66 -11.66
C LEU A 171 -2.77 27.66 -13.13
N LYS A 172 -4.01 27.29 -13.41
CA LYS A 172 -4.57 27.26 -14.77
C LYS A 172 -4.56 28.63 -15.44
N ASP A 173 -4.92 29.70 -14.73
CA ASP A 173 -4.94 31.08 -15.26
C ASP A 173 -3.51 31.56 -15.60
N ASN A 174 -2.48 30.97 -15.01
CA ASN A 174 -1.07 31.23 -15.30
C ASN A 174 -0.46 30.27 -16.31
N GLY A 175 -1.24 29.36 -16.90
CA GLY A 175 -0.84 28.51 -18.02
C GLY A 175 -0.21 27.20 -17.62
N TYR A 176 -0.38 26.76 -16.36
CA TYR A 176 0.03 25.45 -15.86
C TYR A 176 -1.15 24.49 -15.80
N ASP A 177 -0.90 23.20 -15.95
CA ASP A 177 -1.85 22.22 -15.48
C ASP A 177 -1.92 22.31 -13.95
N ALA A 178 -3.14 22.37 -13.40
CA ALA A 178 -3.23 22.45 -11.95
C ALA A 178 -2.87 21.13 -11.30
N PHE A 179 -3.36 20.01 -11.86
CA PHE A 179 -3.00 18.65 -11.46
C PHE A 179 -2.40 17.89 -12.63
N ALA A 180 -1.35 17.13 -12.40
CA ALA A 180 -0.75 16.25 -13.41
C ALA A 180 -1.45 14.88 -13.51
N ASN A 181 -2.47 14.60 -12.68
CA ASN A 181 -3.12 13.30 -12.62
C ASN A 181 -3.80 12.92 -13.95
N ALA A 182 -3.85 11.61 -14.22
CA ALA A 182 -4.30 11.06 -15.48
C ALA A 182 -5.05 9.74 -15.28
N SER A 183 -5.87 9.32 -16.27
CA SER A 183 -6.73 8.14 -16.19
C SER A 183 -6.40 7.04 -17.19
N GLY A 184 -5.27 7.13 -17.89
CA GLY A 184 -4.81 6.06 -18.79
C GLY A 184 -4.57 4.74 -18.05
N ASP A 185 -4.15 4.81 -16.79
CA ASP A 185 -4.18 3.70 -15.85
C ASP A 185 -5.37 3.87 -14.89
N PRO A 186 -6.48 3.14 -15.06
CA PRO A 186 -7.74 3.37 -14.36
C PRO A 186 -7.66 3.39 -12.82
N TRP A 187 -6.78 2.59 -12.24
CA TRP A 187 -6.58 2.50 -10.79
C TRP A 187 -6.16 3.84 -10.17
N THR A 188 -5.47 4.71 -10.92
CA THR A 188 -5.00 6.01 -10.42
C THR A 188 -6.16 6.92 -10.02
N ILE A 189 -7.23 6.93 -10.82
CA ILE A 189 -8.43 7.71 -10.50
C ILE A 189 -9.19 7.08 -9.33
N ALA A 190 -9.27 5.75 -9.27
CA ALA A 190 -9.93 5.07 -8.16
C ALA A 190 -9.23 5.29 -6.82
N GLU A 191 -7.93 4.97 -6.75
CA GLU A 191 -7.20 4.93 -5.48
C GLU A 191 -6.56 6.26 -5.11
N ILE A 192 -5.91 6.92 -6.10
CA ILE A 192 -5.12 8.14 -5.85
C ILE A 192 -6.01 9.38 -5.80
N VAL A 193 -7.06 9.43 -6.63
CA VAL A 193 -7.97 10.57 -6.67
C VAL A 193 -9.21 10.29 -5.80
N PHE A 194 -10.11 9.42 -6.24
CA PHE A 194 -11.42 9.23 -5.59
C PHE A 194 -11.32 8.76 -4.14
N MET A 195 -10.58 7.68 -3.87
CA MET A 195 -10.46 7.13 -2.50
C MET A 195 -9.55 7.98 -1.59
N ASN A 196 -8.73 8.87 -2.15
CA ASN A 196 -8.03 9.88 -1.37
C ASN A 196 -8.96 11.03 -0.94
N LEU A 197 -9.89 11.45 -1.81
CA LEU A 197 -10.88 12.49 -1.52
C LEU A 197 -11.98 12.00 -0.58
N ALA A 198 -12.49 10.80 -0.82
CA ALA A 198 -13.71 10.27 -0.23
C ALA A 198 -13.81 10.43 1.29
N PRO A 199 -12.79 10.17 2.12
CA PRO A 199 -12.92 10.31 3.57
C PRO A 199 -13.43 11.66 4.03
N ASN A 200 -13.00 12.76 3.38
CA ASN A 200 -13.45 14.11 3.73
C ASN A 200 -14.92 14.39 3.35
N PHE A 201 -15.49 13.62 2.44
CA PHE A 201 -16.88 13.82 2.01
C PHE A 201 -17.85 12.83 2.63
N ILE A 202 -17.39 11.62 2.97
CA ILE A 202 -18.25 10.60 3.60
C ILE A 202 -18.23 10.60 5.12
N GLY A 203 -17.28 11.32 5.77
CA GLY A 203 -17.11 11.38 7.21
C GLY A 203 -16.14 10.32 7.76
N GLY A 204 -15.08 10.02 7.02
CA GLY A 204 -13.99 9.13 7.42
C GLY A 204 -14.44 7.72 7.79
N TYR A 205 -13.76 7.15 8.80
CA TYR A 205 -14.03 5.79 9.29
C TYR A 205 -15.50 5.58 9.70
N GLU A 206 -16.07 6.48 10.49
CA GLU A 206 -17.45 6.34 10.95
C GLU A 206 -18.44 6.38 9.78
N GLY A 207 -18.24 7.32 8.83
CA GLY A 207 -19.06 7.40 7.63
C GLY A 207 -18.94 6.15 6.75
N ARG A 208 -17.73 5.63 6.56
CA ARG A 208 -17.49 4.39 5.81
C ARG A 208 -18.16 3.20 6.48
N MET A 209 -18.05 3.08 7.81
CA MET A 209 -18.71 2.01 8.55
C MET A 209 -20.24 2.09 8.51
N ALA A 210 -20.81 3.31 8.44
CA ALA A 210 -22.26 3.46 8.28
C ALA A 210 -22.77 2.87 6.94
N TYR A 211 -21.98 2.95 5.86
CA TYR A 211 -22.29 2.23 4.61
C TYR A 211 -22.14 0.70 4.76
N LEU A 212 -21.05 0.25 5.38
CA LEU A 212 -20.81 -1.18 5.56
C LEU A 212 -21.83 -1.85 6.50
N ASN A 213 -22.40 -1.10 7.43
CA ASN A 213 -23.44 -1.59 8.33
C ASN A 213 -24.88 -1.39 7.81
N GLY A 214 -25.05 -0.79 6.63
CA GLY A 214 -26.38 -0.52 6.05
C GLY A 214 -27.15 0.63 6.72
N GLU A 215 -26.47 1.48 7.46
CA GLU A 215 -27.05 2.70 8.06
C GLU A 215 -27.20 3.81 7.03
N ARG A 216 -26.42 3.75 5.94
CA ARG A 216 -26.43 4.69 4.81
C ARG A 216 -26.44 3.93 3.48
N CYS A 217 -27.13 4.47 2.50
CA CYS A 217 -27.12 3.97 1.13
C CYS A 217 -26.01 4.64 0.33
N PHE A 218 -25.36 3.89 -0.59
CA PHE A 218 -24.23 4.36 -1.39
C PHE A 218 -24.61 5.42 -2.44
N ASN A 219 -25.86 5.88 -2.44
CA ASN A 219 -26.32 7.00 -3.27
C ASN A 219 -26.88 8.16 -2.44
N ASP A 220 -26.51 8.24 -1.16
CA ASP A 220 -26.85 9.37 -0.30
C ASP A 220 -26.07 10.64 -0.70
N GLU A 221 -26.40 11.77 -0.05
CA GLU A 221 -25.78 13.06 -0.32
C GLU A 221 -24.26 13.07 -0.14
N HIS A 222 -23.71 12.26 0.74
CA HIS A 222 -22.27 12.19 1.00
C HIS A 222 -21.53 11.40 -0.08
N ALA A 223 -22.08 10.29 -0.54
CA ALA A 223 -21.50 9.55 -1.68
C ALA A 223 -21.56 10.40 -2.96
N VAL A 224 -22.67 11.10 -3.18
CA VAL A 224 -22.81 12.07 -4.30
C VAL A 224 -21.77 13.18 -4.17
N ALA A 225 -21.53 13.72 -2.96
CA ALA A 225 -20.51 14.76 -2.73
C ALA A 225 -19.09 14.26 -3.03
N ALA A 226 -18.76 13.00 -2.69
CA ALA A 226 -17.46 12.41 -3.03
C ALA A 226 -17.26 12.31 -4.56
N PHE A 227 -18.27 11.91 -5.32
CA PHE A 227 -18.21 11.93 -6.79
C PHE A 227 -18.22 13.37 -7.35
N GLN A 228 -18.93 14.31 -6.70
CA GLN A 228 -18.90 15.72 -7.10
C GLN A 228 -17.50 16.31 -6.98
N ALA A 229 -16.76 15.94 -5.95
CA ALA A 229 -15.36 16.38 -5.80
C ALA A 229 -14.48 15.96 -7.01
N VAL A 230 -14.70 14.77 -7.57
CA VAL A 230 -14.02 14.36 -8.82
C VAL A 230 -14.45 15.22 -10.01
N ALA A 231 -15.75 15.53 -10.12
CA ALA A 231 -16.25 16.42 -11.16
C ALA A 231 -15.68 17.83 -11.07
N ASP A 232 -15.52 18.35 -9.84
CA ASP A 232 -14.95 19.68 -9.58
C ASP A 232 -13.48 19.78 -9.99
N LEU A 233 -12.73 18.68 -9.90
CA LEU A 233 -11.34 18.61 -10.34
C LEU A 233 -11.16 18.43 -11.85
N ALA A 234 -12.16 17.91 -12.55
CA ALA A 234 -12.06 17.58 -13.98
C ALA A 234 -11.55 18.74 -14.87
N PRO A 235 -11.93 20.02 -14.65
CA PRO A 235 -11.41 21.15 -15.44
C PRO A 235 -9.92 21.43 -15.22
N TYR A 236 -9.28 20.84 -14.23
CA TYR A 236 -7.93 21.13 -13.75
C TYR A 236 -6.92 20.03 -14.05
N PHE A 237 -7.36 18.95 -14.69
CA PHE A 237 -6.51 17.88 -15.20
C PHE A 237 -6.07 18.18 -16.64
N PRO A 238 -4.98 17.57 -17.15
CA PRO A 238 -4.56 17.70 -18.54
C PRO A 238 -5.68 17.34 -19.52
N GLU A 239 -5.78 18.04 -20.66
CA GLU A 239 -6.83 17.80 -21.65
C GLU A 239 -6.80 16.37 -22.21
N ASP A 240 -5.62 15.76 -22.30
CA ASP A 240 -5.37 14.41 -22.81
C ASP A 240 -5.17 13.36 -21.70
N GLN A 241 -5.62 13.65 -20.48
CA GLN A 241 -5.44 12.81 -19.28
C GLN A 241 -5.85 11.33 -19.47
N GLN A 242 -6.74 11.04 -20.43
CA GLN A 242 -7.16 9.67 -20.74
C GLN A 242 -6.10 8.85 -21.47
N ALA A 243 -5.14 9.50 -22.11
CA ALA A 243 -4.07 8.86 -22.87
C ALA A 243 -2.77 8.73 -22.06
N LEU A 244 -2.67 9.44 -20.94
CA LEU A 244 -1.48 9.49 -20.09
C LEU A 244 -1.52 8.37 -19.07
N THR A 245 -0.40 7.66 -18.93
CA THR A 245 -0.19 6.63 -17.90
C THR A 245 0.13 7.24 -16.54
N TYR A 246 0.19 6.41 -15.52
CA TYR A 246 0.67 6.81 -14.20
C TYR A 246 2.05 7.45 -14.24
N TYR A 247 2.99 6.82 -14.94
CA TYR A 247 4.36 7.34 -15.08
C TYR A 247 4.41 8.64 -15.90
N ASP A 248 3.58 8.80 -16.92
CA ASP A 248 3.48 10.07 -17.65
C ASP A 248 3.02 11.19 -16.73
N SER A 249 2.04 10.92 -15.85
CA SER A 249 1.52 11.90 -14.88
C SER A 249 2.58 12.34 -13.86
N GLN A 250 3.41 11.41 -13.38
CA GLN A 250 4.55 11.73 -12.51
C GLN A 250 5.58 12.62 -13.25
N GLN A 251 5.91 12.28 -14.50
CA GLN A 251 6.87 13.06 -15.29
C GLN A 251 6.37 14.49 -15.56
N ILE A 252 5.09 14.70 -15.86
CA ILE A 252 4.50 16.04 -16.04
C ILE A 252 4.71 16.89 -14.78
N PHE A 253 4.46 16.33 -13.59
CA PHE A 253 4.74 17.02 -12.33
C PHE A 253 6.23 17.30 -12.14
N LEU A 254 7.10 16.32 -12.34
CA LEU A 254 8.55 16.43 -12.13
C LEU A 254 9.23 17.39 -13.11
N MET A 255 8.65 17.60 -14.30
CA MET A 255 9.10 18.62 -15.25
C MET A 255 8.60 20.04 -14.90
N GLY A 256 7.76 20.19 -13.86
CA GLY A 256 7.19 21.47 -13.45
C GLY A 256 6.10 22.00 -14.39
N GLU A 257 5.52 21.14 -15.23
CA GLU A 257 4.42 21.50 -16.14
C GLU A 257 3.09 21.59 -15.40
N ALA A 258 2.96 20.90 -14.27
CA ALA A 258 1.83 20.97 -13.36
C ALA A 258 2.23 21.49 -11.97
N GLY A 259 1.31 22.21 -11.31
CA GLY A 259 1.53 22.74 -9.98
C GLY A 259 1.31 21.73 -8.85
N MET A 260 0.46 20.74 -9.06
CA MET A 260 0.08 19.73 -8.07
C MET A 260 -0.01 18.33 -8.71
N TRP A 261 0.08 17.31 -7.86
CA TRP A 261 -0.16 15.92 -8.22
C TRP A 261 -0.68 15.15 -7.01
N MET A 262 -1.86 14.54 -7.12
CA MET A 262 -2.37 13.62 -6.11
C MET A 262 -1.60 12.33 -6.20
N GLY A 263 -1.09 11.82 -5.07
CA GLY A 263 -0.27 10.64 -5.05
C GLY A 263 -0.24 9.98 -3.68
N GLY A 264 0.58 8.96 -3.59
CA GLY A 264 0.81 8.26 -2.34
C GLY A 264 2.24 8.37 -1.87
N SER A 265 2.46 8.02 -0.61
CA SER A 265 3.80 8.08 -0.01
C SER A 265 4.84 7.19 -0.71
N TRP A 266 4.39 6.15 -1.40
CA TRP A 266 5.27 5.22 -2.16
C TRP A 266 6.01 5.88 -3.33
N ASP A 267 5.66 7.10 -3.72
CA ASP A 267 6.31 7.84 -4.80
C ASP A 267 7.53 8.65 -4.34
N ILE A 268 7.72 8.79 -3.04
CA ILE A 268 8.86 9.55 -2.46
C ILE A 268 10.21 9.09 -3.03
N PRO A 269 10.56 7.79 -3.03
CA PRO A 269 11.85 7.34 -3.53
C PRO A 269 12.05 7.68 -5.02
N PHE A 270 10.99 7.57 -5.82
CA PHE A 270 11.04 7.91 -7.23
C PHE A 270 11.24 9.41 -7.44
N PHE A 271 10.48 10.27 -6.78
CA PHE A 271 10.60 11.73 -6.89
C PHE A 271 11.96 12.24 -6.39
N GLU A 272 12.51 11.63 -5.34
CA GLU A 272 13.87 11.95 -4.86
C GLU A 272 14.95 11.51 -5.85
N SER A 273 14.77 10.37 -6.52
CA SER A 273 15.74 9.87 -7.51
C SER A 273 15.77 10.70 -8.79
N GLU A 274 14.60 11.21 -9.22
CA GLU A 274 14.48 12.08 -10.40
C GLU A 274 14.95 13.51 -10.12
N ALA A 275 14.99 13.92 -8.84
CA ALA A 275 15.54 15.19 -8.35
C ALA A 275 15.12 16.40 -9.20
N PRO A 276 13.83 16.76 -9.24
CA PRO A 276 13.36 17.89 -10.04
C PRO A 276 14.08 19.20 -9.68
N ASP A 277 14.18 20.12 -10.63
CA ASP A 277 14.85 21.41 -10.48
C ASP A 277 14.09 22.41 -9.60
N PHE A 278 13.11 21.95 -8.81
CA PHE A 278 12.29 22.76 -7.88
C PHE A 278 12.10 22.04 -6.55
N GLU A 279 11.83 22.80 -5.50
CA GLU A 279 11.43 22.27 -4.20
C GLU A 279 9.98 21.75 -4.26
N TRP A 280 9.73 20.55 -3.76
CA TRP A 280 8.41 19.98 -3.64
C TRP A 280 8.10 19.58 -2.19
N SER A 281 6.82 19.57 -1.86
CA SER A 281 6.32 19.13 -0.57
C SER A 281 4.93 18.54 -0.75
N ILE A 282 4.26 18.23 0.36
CA ILE A 282 2.95 17.60 0.36
C ILE A 282 2.01 18.29 1.34
N PHE A 283 0.71 18.20 1.06
CA PHE A 283 -0.35 18.53 2.01
C PHE A 283 -1.50 17.54 1.91
N ALA A 284 -2.34 17.47 2.97
CA ALA A 284 -3.52 16.61 2.97
C ALA A 284 -4.59 17.17 2.04
N VAL A 285 -5.45 16.30 1.50
CA VAL A 285 -6.69 16.75 0.83
C VAL A 285 -7.51 17.52 1.87
N PRO A 286 -7.79 18.82 1.64
CA PRO A 286 -8.55 19.60 2.61
C PRO A 286 -10.02 19.23 2.58
N ALA A 287 -10.69 19.36 3.74
CA ALA A 287 -12.11 19.16 3.87
C ALA A 287 -12.92 20.34 3.32
N PRO A 288 -14.22 20.17 2.99
CA PRO A 288 -15.12 21.27 2.66
C PRO A 288 -15.21 22.31 3.78
N GLU A 289 -15.40 23.60 3.41
CA GLU A 289 -15.52 24.70 4.36
C GLU A 289 -16.60 24.42 5.41
N GLY A 290 -16.27 24.62 6.69
CA GLY A 290 -17.18 24.42 7.82
C GLY A 290 -17.25 23.00 8.36
N GLN A 291 -16.52 22.05 7.80
CA GLN A 291 -16.31 20.73 8.39
C GLN A 291 -15.28 20.82 9.51
N GLU A 292 -15.63 20.32 10.72
CA GLU A 292 -14.73 20.38 11.89
C GLU A 292 -13.64 19.33 11.87
N GLU A 293 -13.91 18.17 11.26
CA GLU A 293 -12.97 17.03 11.19
C GLU A 293 -12.42 16.87 9.79
N GLU A 294 -11.11 16.72 9.68
CA GLU A 294 -10.41 16.37 8.45
C GLU A 294 -9.93 14.93 8.51
N TYR A 295 -9.83 14.30 7.35
CA TYR A 295 -9.46 12.89 7.23
C TYR A 295 -8.34 12.71 6.21
N VAL A 296 -7.47 11.74 6.48
CA VAL A 296 -6.40 11.31 5.58
C VAL A 296 -6.57 9.82 5.28
N THR A 297 -6.41 9.46 4.03
CA THR A 297 -6.35 8.05 3.63
C THR A 297 -4.99 7.47 4.04
N PHE A 298 -5.01 6.65 5.08
CA PHE A 298 -3.89 5.87 5.57
C PHE A 298 -4.22 4.38 5.47
N HIS A 299 -3.67 3.74 4.47
CA HIS A 299 -4.07 2.38 4.10
C HIS A 299 -3.03 1.34 4.55
N LEU A 300 -3.51 0.28 5.22
CA LEU A 300 -2.69 -0.90 5.50
C LEU A 300 -2.59 -1.70 4.18
N ASP A 301 -1.51 -1.53 3.44
CA ASP A 301 -1.43 -1.88 2.02
C ASP A 301 -0.95 -3.32 1.79
N ALA A 302 0.12 -3.72 2.46
CA ALA A 302 0.71 -5.04 2.26
C ALA A 302 0.99 -5.80 3.55
N GLY A 303 0.69 -7.11 3.52
CA GLY A 303 1.24 -8.12 4.42
C GLY A 303 2.23 -9.02 3.70
N MET A 304 3.02 -9.79 4.45
CA MET A 304 3.88 -10.84 3.91
C MET A 304 3.29 -12.21 4.24
N GLY A 305 2.97 -12.98 3.21
CA GLY A 305 2.46 -14.35 3.33
C GLY A 305 3.52 -15.39 3.04
N MET A 306 3.28 -16.61 3.51
CA MET A 306 4.06 -17.79 3.20
C MET A 306 3.20 -18.80 2.44
N ASN A 307 3.74 -19.34 1.36
CA ASN A 307 3.10 -20.39 0.57
C ASN A 307 2.91 -21.66 1.42
N ALA A 308 1.68 -22.14 1.55
CA ALA A 308 1.40 -23.38 2.29
C ALA A 308 2.08 -24.63 1.70
N ALA A 309 2.45 -24.58 0.42
CA ALA A 309 3.08 -25.66 -0.32
C ALA A 309 4.59 -25.46 -0.54
N THR A 310 5.23 -24.48 0.14
CA THR A 310 6.67 -24.28 0.02
C THR A 310 7.43 -25.54 0.45
N GLU A 311 8.51 -25.84 -0.26
CA GLU A 311 9.43 -26.93 0.11
C GLU A 311 10.38 -26.52 1.26
N HIS A 312 10.43 -25.20 1.62
CA HIS A 312 11.34 -24.61 2.58
C HIS A 312 10.62 -23.83 3.71
N PRO A 313 9.63 -24.45 4.40
CA PRO A 313 8.80 -23.73 5.37
C PRO A 313 9.59 -23.20 6.58
N GLU A 314 10.67 -23.89 7.00
CA GLU A 314 11.49 -23.46 8.14
C GLU A 314 12.29 -22.19 7.79
N GLU A 315 12.88 -22.15 6.60
CA GLU A 315 13.67 -21.00 6.14
C GLU A 315 12.79 -19.80 5.80
N ALA A 316 11.63 -20.01 5.18
CA ALA A 316 10.64 -18.94 4.95
C ALA A 316 10.14 -18.35 6.28
N ARG A 317 9.88 -19.17 7.30
CA ARG A 317 9.51 -18.70 8.63
C ARG A 317 10.59 -17.83 9.30
N LEU A 318 11.88 -18.14 9.10
CA LEU A 318 12.96 -17.32 9.65
C LEU A 318 12.91 -15.89 9.12
N PHE A 319 12.57 -15.69 7.84
CA PHE A 319 12.37 -14.36 7.28
C PHE A 319 11.16 -13.65 7.92
N LEU A 320 10.03 -14.34 8.07
CA LEU A 320 8.85 -13.80 8.74
C LEU A 320 9.10 -13.46 10.21
N GLU A 321 9.88 -14.28 10.92
CA GLU A 321 10.30 -13.99 12.30
C GLU A 321 11.20 -12.75 12.37
N TRP A 322 12.12 -12.59 11.43
CA TRP A 322 12.96 -11.40 11.35
C TRP A 322 12.13 -10.13 11.13
N MET A 323 11.03 -10.20 10.34
CA MET A 323 10.11 -9.06 10.15
C MET A 323 9.45 -8.58 11.46
N THR A 324 9.40 -9.42 12.51
CA THR A 324 8.87 -9.01 13.83
C THR A 324 9.88 -8.25 14.68
N THR A 325 11.13 -8.09 14.22
CA THR A 325 12.21 -7.47 14.99
C THR A 325 12.32 -5.96 14.78
N ALA A 326 12.89 -5.27 15.77
CA ALA A 326 13.24 -3.85 15.65
C ALA A 326 14.32 -3.60 14.58
N GLU A 327 15.20 -4.58 14.32
CA GLU A 327 16.22 -4.48 13.28
C GLU A 327 15.59 -4.37 11.89
N PHE A 328 14.68 -5.30 11.58
CA PHE A 328 13.93 -5.24 10.32
C PHE A 328 13.18 -3.90 10.19
N ALA A 329 12.44 -3.50 11.23
CA ALA A 329 11.65 -2.28 11.21
C ALA A 329 12.51 -1.02 10.95
N ASN A 330 13.73 -0.98 11.54
CA ASN A 330 14.67 0.11 11.33
C ASN A 330 15.24 0.12 9.91
N LEU A 331 15.66 -1.02 9.39
CA LEU A 331 16.18 -1.15 8.02
C LEU A 331 15.10 -0.76 7.00
N PHE A 332 13.90 -1.31 7.15
CA PHE A 332 12.78 -1.06 6.25
C PHE A 332 12.40 0.42 6.19
N ALA A 333 12.25 1.07 7.35
CA ALA A 333 11.88 2.48 7.44
C ALA A 333 12.89 3.43 6.74
N ASN A 334 14.17 3.07 6.73
CA ASN A 334 15.23 3.88 6.15
C ASN A 334 15.55 3.54 4.68
N LEU A 335 15.33 2.29 4.26
CA LEU A 335 15.53 1.86 2.87
C LEU A 335 14.34 2.24 1.96
N LEU A 336 13.14 2.22 2.51
CA LEU A 336 11.87 2.44 1.77
C LEU A 336 11.05 3.58 2.40
N PRO A 337 11.54 4.83 2.34
CA PRO A 337 10.98 5.94 3.12
C PRO A 337 9.51 6.27 2.79
N GLY A 338 9.00 5.83 1.67
CA GLY A 338 7.59 6.01 1.26
C GLY A 338 6.64 4.94 1.80
N PHE A 339 7.17 3.92 2.47
CA PHE A 339 6.40 2.83 3.05
C PHE A 339 6.55 2.84 4.56
N PHE A 340 5.43 2.93 5.25
CA PHE A 340 5.43 3.03 6.71
C PHE A 340 5.38 1.64 7.33
N PRO A 341 6.40 1.27 8.14
CA PRO A 341 6.40 -0.02 8.80
C PRO A 341 5.25 -0.12 9.80
N LEU A 342 4.52 -1.22 9.75
CA LEU A 342 3.46 -1.51 10.72
C LEU A 342 4.00 -2.06 12.03
N ASN A 343 5.29 -2.40 12.08
CA ASN A 343 5.97 -2.82 13.29
C ASN A 343 6.12 -1.63 14.26
N GLN A 344 5.56 -1.77 15.46
CA GLN A 344 5.55 -0.73 16.52
C GLN A 344 6.93 -0.38 17.09
N GLN A 345 7.96 -1.15 16.75
CA GLN A 345 9.34 -0.91 17.14
C GLN A 345 10.12 -0.08 16.10
N ALA A 346 9.43 0.37 15.03
CA ALA A 346 10.04 1.21 14.01
C ALA A 346 10.56 2.53 14.63
N PRO A 347 11.73 3.03 14.17
CA PRO A 347 12.25 4.32 14.60
C PRO A 347 11.42 5.48 14.02
N GLU A 348 11.71 6.70 14.48
CA GLU A 348 11.30 7.89 13.75
C GLU A 348 11.91 7.89 12.34
N LEU A 349 11.13 8.37 11.35
CA LEU A 349 11.57 8.41 9.96
C LEU A 349 12.62 9.51 9.78
N GLU A 350 13.78 9.15 9.22
CA GLU A 350 14.86 10.11 8.95
C GLU A 350 14.60 10.92 7.66
N ASN A 351 13.86 10.36 6.72
CA ASN A 351 13.52 11.02 5.47
C ASN A 351 12.50 12.15 5.71
N PRO A 352 12.80 13.41 5.31
CA PRO A 352 11.93 14.55 5.61
C PRO A 352 10.57 14.50 4.89
N HIS A 353 10.49 13.94 3.68
CA HIS A 353 9.23 13.82 2.95
C HIS A 353 8.35 12.72 3.56
N ALA A 354 8.95 11.60 3.97
CA ALA A 354 8.24 10.55 4.68
C ALA A 354 7.71 11.05 6.04
N ALA A 355 8.53 11.81 6.78
CA ALA A 355 8.12 12.45 8.03
C ALA A 355 6.97 13.45 7.78
N ALA A 356 7.01 14.21 6.67
CA ALA A 356 5.94 15.13 6.29
C ALA A 356 4.62 14.38 5.99
N PHE A 357 4.67 13.22 5.31
CA PHE A 357 3.47 12.39 5.12
C PHE A 357 2.88 11.88 6.45
N ILE A 358 3.71 11.44 7.38
CA ILE A 358 3.23 11.03 8.71
C ILE A 358 2.65 12.22 9.48
N ALA A 359 3.21 13.41 9.32
CA ALA A 359 2.67 14.61 9.94
C ALA A 359 1.27 15.00 9.41
N LEU A 360 0.89 14.57 8.20
CA LEU A 360 -0.49 14.74 7.71
C LEU A 360 -1.52 14.03 8.59
N ASN A 361 -1.11 12.98 9.31
CA ASN A 361 -1.98 12.21 10.21
C ASN A 361 -2.23 12.94 11.54
N GLU A 362 -1.43 13.95 11.89
CA GLU A 362 -1.55 14.64 13.17
C GLU A 362 -2.81 15.51 13.21
N GLY A 363 -3.66 15.24 14.18
CA GLY A 363 -4.90 16.00 14.39
C GLY A 363 -6.02 15.67 13.39
N ARG A 364 -5.83 14.68 12.51
CA ARG A 364 -6.80 14.22 11.53
C ARG A 364 -7.28 12.80 11.81
N GLY A 365 -8.50 12.49 11.39
CA GLY A 365 -9.00 11.13 11.36
C GLY A 365 -8.30 10.33 10.25
N LEU A 366 -8.03 9.04 10.52
CA LEU A 366 -7.44 8.15 9.53
C LEU A 366 -8.49 7.18 9.03
N ASP A 367 -8.52 6.94 7.72
CA ASP A 367 -9.36 5.90 7.14
C ASP A 367 -8.61 5.13 6.06
N VAL A 368 -9.09 3.92 5.75
CA VAL A 368 -8.56 3.11 4.65
C VAL A 368 -9.27 3.47 3.34
N ARG A 369 -8.74 3.01 2.21
CA ARG A 369 -9.39 3.15 0.91
C ARG A 369 -10.79 2.53 0.94
N TRP A 370 -11.82 3.30 0.58
CA TRP A 370 -13.23 2.99 0.81
C TRP A 370 -13.68 1.59 0.37
N ALA A 371 -13.25 1.15 -0.81
CA ALA A 371 -13.70 -0.15 -1.34
C ALA A 371 -13.05 -1.37 -0.68
N TRP A 372 -11.89 -1.21 -0.03
CA TRP A 372 -11.03 -2.35 0.33
C TRP A 372 -11.58 -3.22 1.45
N GLU A 373 -12.22 -2.64 2.44
CA GLU A 373 -12.86 -3.40 3.49
C GLU A 373 -14.32 -3.67 3.12
N GLY A 374 -14.66 -4.94 2.90
CA GLY A 374 -16.04 -5.41 2.75
C GLY A 374 -16.66 -5.31 1.36
N LEU A 375 -16.10 -4.54 0.40
CA LEU A 375 -16.73 -4.29 -0.89
C LEU A 375 -16.08 -4.99 -2.09
N LEU A 376 -15.08 -5.86 -1.87
CA LEU A 376 -14.34 -6.55 -2.95
C LEU A 376 -14.84 -7.97 -3.26
N ALA A 377 -15.84 -8.49 -2.51
CA ALA A 377 -16.19 -9.90 -2.56
C ALA A 377 -17.23 -10.26 -3.64
N GLY A 378 -17.89 -9.30 -4.25
CA GLY A 378 -19.00 -9.52 -5.18
C GLY A 378 -18.65 -9.26 -6.64
N ASP A 379 -19.66 -9.43 -7.52
CA ASP A 379 -19.58 -9.13 -8.94
C ASP A 379 -20.91 -8.44 -9.37
N PRO A 380 -20.89 -7.14 -9.75
CA PRO A 380 -19.72 -6.26 -9.77
C PRO A 380 -19.24 -5.91 -8.35
N ASP A 381 -17.91 -5.89 -8.15
CA ASP A 381 -17.34 -5.46 -6.88
C ASP A 381 -17.32 -3.93 -6.72
N GLY A 382 -17.24 -3.48 -5.46
CA GLY A 382 -17.27 -2.05 -5.15
C GLY A 382 -16.07 -1.27 -5.68
N TYR A 383 -14.90 -1.88 -5.79
CA TYR A 383 -13.71 -1.24 -6.35
C TYR A 383 -13.90 -0.95 -7.84
N THR A 384 -14.32 -1.95 -8.60
CA THR A 384 -14.59 -1.81 -10.04
C THR A 384 -15.69 -0.78 -10.30
N LEU A 385 -16.75 -0.77 -9.50
CA LEU A 385 -17.81 0.24 -9.59
C LEU A 385 -17.29 1.65 -9.32
N MET A 386 -16.55 1.85 -8.20
CA MET A 386 -15.99 3.16 -7.86
C MET A 386 -14.99 3.64 -8.92
N GLN A 387 -14.14 2.75 -9.45
CA GLN A 387 -13.20 3.05 -10.52
C GLN A 387 -13.92 3.52 -11.79
N ASN A 388 -14.83 2.73 -12.30
CA ASN A 388 -15.53 3.05 -13.54
C ASN A 388 -16.37 4.32 -13.42
N ASN A 389 -17.06 4.48 -12.29
CA ASN A 389 -17.94 5.62 -12.04
C ASN A 389 -17.14 6.91 -11.85
N SER A 390 -16.02 6.89 -11.10
CA SER A 390 -15.17 8.07 -10.92
C SER A 390 -14.52 8.51 -12.24
N ILE A 391 -14.07 7.58 -13.08
CA ILE A 391 -13.57 7.88 -14.43
C ILE A 391 -14.68 8.45 -15.32
N ALA A 392 -15.90 7.90 -15.27
CA ALA A 392 -17.02 8.39 -16.04
C ALA A 392 -17.43 9.82 -15.62
N VAL A 393 -17.38 10.11 -14.31
CA VAL A 393 -17.61 11.47 -13.78
C VAL A 393 -16.50 12.42 -14.23
N LEU A 394 -15.22 12.02 -14.09
CA LEU A 394 -14.07 12.83 -14.53
C LEU A 394 -14.18 13.20 -16.02
N ASN A 395 -14.65 12.26 -16.83
CA ASN A 395 -14.82 12.45 -18.29
C ASN A 395 -16.16 13.13 -18.68
N GLY A 396 -17.01 13.49 -17.71
CA GLY A 396 -18.29 14.13 -17.92
C GLY A 396 -19.34 13.25 -18.65
N THR A 397 -19.13 11.92 -18.65
CA THR A 397 -20.05 10.95 -19.26
C THR A 397 -21.10 10.43 -18.26
N MET A 398 -20.94 10.74 -16.99
CA MET A 398 -21.86 10.42 -15.90
C MET A 398 -21.90 11.59 -14.92
N THR A 399 -23.07 11.91 -14.40
CA THR A 399 -23.18 12.87 -13.31
C THR A 399 -22.80 12.23 -11.98
N PRO A 400 -22.41 13.01 -10.95
CA PRO A 400 -22.15 12.50 -9.61
C PRO A 400 -23.31 11.68 -9.01
N GLN A 401 -24.56 12.08 -9.25
CA GLN A 401 -25.74 11.34 -8.80
C GLN A 401 -25.87 9.99 -9.51
N GLU A 402 -25.73 9.98 -10.85
CA GLU A 402 -25.75 8.72 -11.62
C GLU A 402 -24.64 7.76 -11.20
N ALA A 403 -23.46 8.29 -10.84
CA ALA A 403 -22.34 7.49 -10.34
C ALA A 403 -22.66 6.84 -8.98
N ALA A 404 -23.23 7.62 -8.07
CA ALA A 404 -23.67 7.14 -6.77
C ALA A 404 -24.83 6.13 -6.89
N ASP A 405 -25.81 6.38 -7.76
CA ASP A 405 -26.90 5.44 -8.03
C ASP A 405 -26.37 4.12 -8.62
N SER A 406 -25.44 4.17 -9.58
CA SER A 406 -24.78 3.01 -10.17
C SER A 406 -24.01 2.19 -9.12
N LEU A 407 -23.31 2.86 -8.20
CA LEU A 407 -22.61 2.20 -7.10
C LEU A 407 -23.60 1.48 -6.18
N GLN A 408 -24.68 2.15 -5.78
CA GLN A 408 -25.75 1.60 -4.95
C GLN A 408 -26.42 0.39 -5.62
N GLU A 409 -26.81 0.52 -6.90
CA GLU A 409 -27.46 -0.54 -7.67
C GLU A 409 -26.55 -1.78 -7.80
N GLY A 410 -25.29 -1.59 -8.17
CA GLY A 410 -24.33 -2.69 -8.34
C GLY A 410 -24.03 -3.41 -7.02
N LEU A 411 -23.81 -2.67 -5.94
CA LEU A 411 -23.59 -3.29 -4.63
C LEU A 411 -24.83 -4.01 -4.10
N ALA A 412 -26.03 -3.50 -4.36
CA ALA A 412 -27.28 -4.13 -3.95
C ALA A 412 -27.54 -5.49 -4.62
N GLU A 413 -26.80 -5.88 -5.66
CA GLU A 413 -26.91 -7.22 -6.25
C GLU A 413 -26.43 -8.32 -5.31
N TRP A 414 -25.47 -8.02 -4.42
CA TRP A 414 -24.85 -9.04 -3.56
C TRP A 414 -24.61 -8.61 -2.12
N PHE A 415 -24.47 -7.29 -1.84
CA PHE A 415 -24.11 -6.77 -0.53
C PHE A 415 -25.38 -6.44 0.28
N GLU A 416 -25.70 -7.28 1.28
CA GLU A 416 -26.93 -7.15 2.11
C GLU A 416 -27.12 -5.75 2.69
N PRO A 417 -26.11 -5.07 3.27
CA PRO A 417 -26.26 -3.71 3.78
C PRO A 417 -26.76 -2.72 2.72
N ALA A 418 -26.32 -2.84 1.47
CA ALA A 418 -26.81 -2.00 0.37
C ALA A 418 -28.27 -2.33 -0.02
N GLN A 419 -28.74 -3.56 0.18
CA GLN A 419 -30.12 -3.96 -0.11
C GLN A 419 -31.11 -3.44 0.93
N THR A 420 -30.65 -3.20 2.17
CA THR A 420 -31.50 -2.96 3.34
C THR A 420 -31.35 -1.54 3.91
N CYS A 421 -30.43 -0.74 3.38
CA CYS A 421 -30.21 0.63 3.83
C CYS A 421 -31.48 1.48 3.71
N PRO A 422 -31.72 2.47 4.60
CA PRO A 422 -32.88 3.34 4.53
C PRO A 422 -32.81 4.21 3.27
N ALA A 423 -33.84 4.12 2.44
CA ALA A 423 -33.97 5.05 1.31
C ALA A 423 -34.00 6.49 1.83
N GLY A 424 -33.08 7.35 1.38
CA GLY A 424 -32.95 8.74 1.76
C GLY A 424 -34.13 9.61 1.32
#